data_7a855867e0ae51c261617b98cc1f39c6
#
_entry.id   7a855867e0ae51c261617b98cc1f39c6
#
_cell.length_a   1.000
_cell.length_b   1.000
_cell.length_c   1.000
_cell.angle_alpha   90.00
_cell.angle_beta   90.00
_cell.angle_gamma   90.00
#
_symmetry.space_group_name_H-M   'P 1'
#
loop_
_entity.id
_entity.type
_entity.pdbx_description
1 polymer ?
#
loop_
_entity_poly.entity_id
_entity_poly.type
_entity_poly.pdbx_seq_one_letter_code
_entity_poly.pdbx_strand_id
1 'polypeptide(L)'
;MKVDTNIINAIDQYVVDNGISYDRFASIMEISAASVTHWRKVGRGITRMRWQKLFPLIKQYLPQDRIYIDDAGEEQYSSNLVKSPHAVESKYIPVLVPSFSLEQLVGFDDAIDSITQYGVTINAAKVEYRPKHAAAKSVFAVQVQDDLMKPVLPKNSVLYASAAEKPNNENLVIVSTSDSIVVGFFNRAGNEFSIEPLDKSKPVLRASIKDFRQLIKWIFPVLHYEVVTF
;
A
#
# COMPACT_ATOMS: atom_id res chain seq x y z
N MET A 1 -4.28 21.64 -7.14
CA MET A 1 -4.72 20.28 -6.82
C MET A 1 -5.77 19.83 -7.82
N LYS A 2 -5.86 18.54 -8.16
CA LYS A 2 -6.92 17.99 -9.04
C LYS A 2 -8.07 17.47 -8.19
N VAL A 3 -9.30 17.74 -8.64
CA VAL A 3 -10.52 17.22 -8.01
C VAL A 3 -10.66 15.73 -8.30
N ASP A 4 -10.91 14.95 -7.28
CA ASP A 4 -11.29 13.55 -7.37
C ASP A 4 -12.75 13.34 -6.89
N THR A 5 -13.24 12.12 -6.97
CA THR A 5 -14.61 11.77 -6.56
C THR A 5 -14.86 12.05 -5.07
N ASN A 6 -13.86 11.89 -4.21
CA ASN A 6 -14.03 12.14 -2.77
C ASN A 6 -14.24 13.62 -2.47
N ILE A 7 -13.54 14.50 -3.18
CA ILE A 7 -13.73 15.96 -3.05
C ILE A 7 -15.13 16.35 -3.52
N ILE A 8 -15.61 15.77 -4.62
CA ILE A 8 -16.97 16.02 -5.12
C ILE A 8 -17.99 15.59 -4.07
N ASN A 9 -17.90 14.36 -3.58
CA ASN A 9 -18.80 13.83 -2.57
C ASN A 9 -18.76 14.66 -1.26
N ALA A 10 -17.57 15.11 -0.84
CA ALA A 10 -17.40 15.94 0.34
C ALA A 10 -18.07 17.33 0.19
N ILE A 11 -17.98 17.94 -0.99
CA ILE A 11 -18.70 19.20 -1.29
C ILE A 11 -20.21 18.96 -1.27
N ASP A 12 -20.69 17.90 -1.92
CA ASP A 12 -22.11 17.58 -2.00
C ASP A 12 -22.67 17.29 -0.60
N GLN A 13 -21.94 16.55 0.23
CA GLN A 13 -22.35 16.26 1.61
C GLN A 13 -22.36 17.53 2.48
N TYR A 14 -21.35 18.39 2.36
CA TYR A 14 -21.32 19.68 3.06
C TYR A 14 -22.55 20.52 2.72
N VAL A 15 -22.93 20.60 1.44
CA VAL A 15 -24.09 21.36 0.98
C VAL A 15 -25.40 20.79 1.57
N VAL A 16 -25.54 19.46 1.58
CA VAL A 16 -26.70 18.77 2.13
C VAL A 16 -26.81 18.99 3.65
N ASP A 17 -25.73 18.73 4.40
CA ASP A 17 -25.75 18.79 5.87
C ASP A 17 -25.97 20.21 6.40
N ASN A 18 -25.54 21.21 5.65
CA ASN A 18 -25.76 22.62 6.01
C ASN A 18 -27.07 23.19 5.43
N GLY A 19 -27.85 22.40 4.67
CA GLY A 19 -29.12 22.83 4.08
C GLY A 19 -29.00 24.04 3.14
N ILE A 20 -27.86 24.16 2.44
CA ILE A 20 -27.57 25.30 1.55
C ILE A 20 -27.64 24.89 0.08
N SER A 21 -27.87 25.88 -0.79
CA SER A 21 -27.73 25.66 -2.24
C SER A 21 -26.28 25.77 -2.70
N TYR A 22 -25.98 25.23 -3.88
CA TYR A 22 -24.64 25.40 -4.50
C TYR A 22 -24.30 26.87 -4.79
N ASP A 23 -25.31 27.72 -5.04
CA ASP A 23 -25.10 29.16 -5.21
C ASP A 23 -24.68 29.81 -3.88
N ARG A 24 -25.28 29.38 -2.78
CA ARG A 24 -24.89 29.83 -1.45
C ARG A 24 -23.49 29.33 -1.08
N PHE A 25 -23.19 28.09 -1.40
CA PHE A 25 -21.83 27.54 -1.25
C PHE A 25 -20.80 28.34 -2.09
N ALA A 26 -21.12 28.65 -3.34
CA ALA A 26 -20.27 29.51 -4.18
C ALA A 26 -20.01 30.87 -3.54
N SER A 27 -21.04 31.48 -2.94
CA SER A 27 -20.93 32.74 -2.20
C SER A 27 -20.01 32.63 -0.98
N ILE A 28 -20.11 31.54 -0.19
CA ILE A 28 -19.22 31.25 0.95
C ILE A 28 -17.78 31.12 0.50
N MET A 29 -17.56 30.47 -0.63
CA MET A 29 -16.24 30.27 -1.23
C MET A 29 -15.70 31.49 -1.99
N GLU A 30 -16.51 32.58 -2.14
CA GLU A 30 -16.20 33.77 -2.94
C GLU A 30 -15.84 33.42 -4.39
N ILE A 31 -16.61 32.51 -5.00
CA ILE A 31 -16.44 32.07 -6.39
C ILE A 31 -17.76 32.11 -7.14
N SER A 32 -17.73 31.99 -8.45
CA SER A 32 -18.93 31.89 -9.26
C SER A 32 -19.59 30.51 -9.14
N ALA A 33 -20.92 30.41 -9.29
CA ALA A 33 -21.63 29.15 -9.37
C ALA A 33 -21.09 28.22 -10.49
N ALA A 34 -20.64 28.82 -11.61
CA ALA A 34 -19.97 28.08 -12.67
C ALA A 34 -18.66 27.40 -12.21
N SER A 35 -17.93 28.03 -11.27
CA SER A 35 -16.74 27.42 -10.67
C SER A 35 -17.07 26.18 -9.82
N VAL A 36 -18.17 26.22 -9.06
CA VAL A 36 -18.64 25.06 -8.30
C VAL A 36 -19.02 23.91 -9.25
N THR A 37 -19.80 24.22 -10.29
CA THR A 37 -20.15 23.25 -11.35
C THR A 37 -18.91 22.66 -12.01
N HIS A 38 -17.86 23.47 -12.21
CA HIS A 38 -16.59 23.02 -12.76
C HIS A 38 -15.85 22.07 -11.80
N TRP A 39 -15.83 22.36 -10.49
CA TRP A 39 -15.19 21.50 -9.48
C TRP A 39 -15.91 20.18 -9.26
N ARG A 40 -17.20 20.10 -9.56
CA ARG A 40 -17.97 18.85 -9.53
C ARG A 40 -17.67 17.93 -10.72
N LYS A 41 -16.58 18.16 -11.45
CA LYS A 41 -16.08 17.29 -12.51
C LYS A 41 -14.69 16.77 -12.16
N VAL A 42 -14.54 15.45 -12.16
CA VAL A 42 -13.26 14.79 -11.88
C VAL A 42 -12.14 15.30 -12.79
N GLY A 43 -10.94 15.43 -12.23
CA GLY A 43 -9.75 15.87 -12.97
C GLY A 43 -9.61 17.38 -13.18
N ARG A 44 -10.59 18.18 -12.73
CA ARG A 44 -10.50 19.64 -12.78
C ARG A 44 -9.57 20.21 -11.71
N GLY A 45 -9.02 21.38 -11.97
CA GLY A 45 -8.05 22.02 -11.07
C GLY A 45 -8.70 22.94 -10.04
N ILE A 46 -8.25 22.84 -8.78
CA ILE A 46 -8.49 23.86 -7.74
C ILE A 46 -7.15 24.54 -7.46
N THR A 47 -7.12 25.88 -7.47
CA THR A 47 -5.90 26.63 -7.11
C THR A 47 -5.60 26.45 -5.61
N ARG A 48 -4.32 26.61 -5.22
CA ARG A 48 -3.88 26.46 -3.82
C ARG A 48 -4.68 27.38 -2.88
N MET A 49 -4.88 28.61 -3.23
CA MET A 49 -5.61 29.60 -2.41
C MET A 49 -7.08 29.20 -2.20
N ARG A 50 -7.74 28.71 -3.25
CA ARG A 50 -9.13 28.21 -3.14
C ARG A 50 -9.22 26.92 -2.36
N TRP A 51 -8.22 26.06 -2.48
CA TRP A 51 -8.13 24.83 -1.69
C TRP A 51 -8.01 25.13 -0.19
N GLN A 52 -7.17 26.07 0.20
CA GLN A 52 -7.02 26.48 1.60
C GLN A 52 -8.33 27.00 2.22
N LYS A 53 -9.21 27.61 1.41
CA LYS A 53 -10.57 28.00 1.87
C LYS A 53 -11.55 26.83 1.89
N LEU A 54 -11.47 25.92 0.92
CA LEU A 54 -12.38 24.80 0.76
C LEU A 54 -12.10 23.69 1.79
N PHE A 55 -10.86 23.33 1.99
CA PHE A 55 -10.46 22.18 2.79
C PHE A 55 -11.01 22.18 4.21
N PRO A 56 -10.96 23.28 4.99
CA PRO A 56 -11.54 23.32 6.33
C PRO A 56 -13.05 23.05 6.36
N LEU A 57 -13.79 23.41 5.31
CA LEU A 57 -15.24 23.23 5.23
C LEU A 57 -15.61 21.77 4.97
N ILE A 58 -14.84 21.08 4.12
CA ILE A 58 -15.17 19.73 3.67
C ILE A 58 -14.34 18.65 4.35
N LYS A 59 -13.35 18.98 5.17
CA LYS A 59 -12.39 18.07 5.78
C LYS A 59 -13.05 16.87 6.48
N GLN A 60 -14.11 17.11 7.25
CA GLN A 60 -14.82 16.05 7.98
C GLN A 60 -15.50 15.01 7.07
N TYR A 61 -15.76 15.35 5.81
CA TYR A 61 -16.37 14.49 4.80
C TYR A 61 -15.35 13.79 3.90
N LEU A 62 -14.06 14.16 4.01
CA LEU A 62 -13.00 13.51 3.26
C LEU A 62 -12.54 12.22 3.96
N PRO A 63 -12.07 11.22 3.21
CA PRO A 63 -11.45 10.06 3.78
C PRO A 63 -10.26 10.45 4.67
N GLN A 64 -10.33 10.08 5.95
CA GLN A 64 -9.33 10.49 6.95
C GLN A 64 -7.94 9.89 6.69
N ASP A 65 -7.88 8.74 6.04
CA ASP A 65 -6.64 8.07 5.58
C ASP A 65 -5.90 8.83 4.47
N ARG A 66 -6.52 9.88 3.92
CA ARG A 66 -5.96 10.76 2.88
C ARG A 66 -5.61 12.15 3.38
N ILE A 67 -5.85 12.43 4.65
CA ILE A 67 -5.45 13.67 5.30
C ILE A 67 -4.11 13.41 6.02
N TYR A 68 -3.14 14.29 5.79
CA TYR A 68 -1.81 14.20 6.37
C TYR A 68 -1.33 15.57 6.84
N ILE A 69 -0.36 15.59 7.72
CA ILE A 69 0.30 16.82 8.17
C ILE A 69 1.54 17.02 7.30
N ASP A 70 1.66 18.19 6.68
CA ASP A 70 2.85 18.53 5.88
C ASP A 70 4.02 19.00 6.76
N ASP A 71 5.16 19.29 6.13
CA ASP A 71 6.38 19.73 6.83
C ASP A 71 6.21 21.06 7.57
N ALA A 72 5.18 21.84 7.26
CA ALA A 72 4.83 23.08 7.95
C ALA A 72 3.88 22.86 9.13
N GLY A 73 3.46 21.62 9.39
CA GLY A 73 2.50 21.27 10.44
C GLY A 73 1.04 21.52 10.04
N GLU A 74 0.77 21.79 8.76
CA GLU A 74 -0.58 22.03 8.26
C GLU A 74 -1.22 20.74 7.72
N GLU A 75 -2.51 20.57 7.99
CA GLU A 75 -3.27 19.44 7.45
C GLU A 75 -3.52 19.63 5.96
N GLN A 76 -3.23 18.61 5.18
CA GLN A 76 -3.38 18.58 3.73
C GLN A 76 -4.16 17.33 3.30
N TYR A 77 -4.71 17.36 2.09
CA TYR A 77 -5.38 16.20 1.48
C TYR A 77 -4.63 15.75 0.23
N SER A 78 -4.50 14.45 0.04
CA SER A 78 -3.97 13.86 -1.18
C SER A 78 -5.03 13.03 -1.90
N SER A 79 -5.18 13.26 -3.20
CA SER A 79 -6.01 12.40 -4.07
C SER A 79 -5.42 10.99 -4.24
N ASN A 80 -4.12 10.84 -4.03
CA ASN A 80 -3.43 9.56 -3.98
C ASN A 80 -3.31 9.13 -2.51
N LEU A 81 -3.35 7.83 -2.24
CA LEU A 81 -3.00 7.29 -0.91
C LEU A 81 -1.65 7.84 -0.50
N VAL A 82 -1.63 8.68 0.53
CA VAL A 82 -0.37 9.21 1.05
C VAL A 82 0.33 8.09 1.78
N LYS A 83 1.47 7.68 1.27
CA LYS A 83 2.43 6.93 2.09
C LYS A 83 3.02 7.92 3.10
N SER A 84 2.31 8.12 4.21
CA SER A 84 2.77 9.01 5.28
C SER A 84 4.02 8.42 5.93
N PRO A 85 5.10 9.18 6.09
CA PRO A 85 6.25 8.74 6.89
C PRO A 85 5.98 8.77 8.40
N HIS A 86 4.86 9.35 8.84
CA HIS A 86 4.48 9.39 10.25
C HIS A 86 3.29 8.47 10.51
N ALA A 87 3.48 7.51 11.39
CA ALA A 87 2.51 6.52 11.78
C ALA A 87 1.20 7.18 12.23
N VAL A 88 0.20 7.18 11.34
CA VAL A 88 -1.19 7.24 11.77
C VAL A 88 -1.40 5.95 12.56
N GLU A 89 -1.71 6.06 13.85
CA GLU A 89 -2.12 4.91 14.64
C GLU A 89 -3.22 4.18 13.87
N SER A 90 -2.90 3.00 13.39
CA SER A 90 -3.82 2.16 12.62
C SER A 90 -5.06 1.92 13.48
N LYS A 91 -6.25 2.30 12.98
CA LYS A 91 -7.55 1.95 13.57
C LYS A 91 -7.78 0.44 13.65
N TYR A 92 -6.91 -0.33 13.02
CA TYR A 92 -7.05 -1.78 12.94
C TYR A 92 -6.40 -2.43 14.14
N ILE A 93 -7.13 -3.38 14.71
CA ILE A 93 -6.65 -4.20 15.82
C ILE A 93 -5.41 -4.97 15.34
N PRO A 94 -4.29 -4.91 16.09
CA PRO A 94 -3.13 -5.72 15.77
C PRO A 94 -3.49 -7.20 15.73
N VAL A 95 -2.95 -7.91 14.76
CA VAL A 95 -3.13 -9.35 14.62
C VAL A 95 -1.79 -10.07 14.71
N LEU A 96 -1.77 -11.24 15.33
CA LEU A 96 -0.59 -12.08 15.34
C LEU A 96 -0.52 -12.87 14.03
N VAL A 97 0.57 -12.73 13.30
CA VAL A 97 0.84 -13.44 12.06
C VAL A 97 2.05 -14.36 12.23
N PRO A 98 2.11 -15.50 11.54
CA PRO A 98 3.28 -16.38 11.57
C PRO A 98 4.49 -15.64 10.96
N SER A 99 5.66 -15.84 11.55
CA SER A 99 6.92 -15.24 11.12
C SER A 99 7.90 -16.33 10.71
N PHE A 100 8.48 -16.21 9.54
CA PHE A 100 9.40 -17.15 8.94
C PHE A 100 10.76 -16.50 8.69
N SER A 101 11.80 -17.32 8.67
CA SER A 101 13.04 -16.98 7.94
C SER A 101 12.87 -17.31 6.45
N LEU A 102 13.71 -16.73 5.60
CA LEU A 102 13.73 -17.10 4.18
C LEU A 102 14.02 -18.58 3.99
N GLU A 103 14.90 -19.18 4.80
CA GLU A 103 15.23 -20.60 4.77
C GLU A 103 14.02 -21.49 5.09
N GLN A 104 13.22 -21.12 6.07
CA GLN A 104 12.01 -21.85 6.41
C GLN A 104 10.99 -21.85 5.26
N LEU A 105 10.95 -20.81 4.46
CA LEU A 105 10.06 -20.71 3.30
C LEU A 105 10.50 -21.57 2.12
N VAL A 106 11.75 -22.00 2.03
CA VAL A 106 12.22 -22.93 0.97
C VAL A 106 11.43 -24.25 1.00
N GLY A 107 11.09 -24.74 2.19
CA GLY A 107 10.29 -25.95 2.36
C GLY A 107 8.79 -25.80 2.10
N PHE A 108 8.32 -24.58 1.89
CA PHE A 108 6.89 -24.32 1.62
C PHE A 108 6.61 -24.50 0.13
N ASP A 109 5.78 -25.49 -0.22
CA ASP A 109 5.56 -25.93 -1.59
C ASP A 109 4.13 -25.69 -2.11
N ASP A 110 3.22 -25.22 -1.27
CA ASP A 110 1.79 -25.30 -1.53
C ASP A 110 1.03 -23.96 -1.62
N ALA A 111 -0.23 -24.08 -2.03
CA ALA A 111 -1.15 -23.02 -2.34
C ALA A 111 -1.43 -22.05 -1.16
N ILE A 112 -1.97 -20.93 -1.52
CA ILE A 112 -2.25 -19.71 -0.72
C ILE A 112 -2.85 -19.97 0.67
N ASP A 113 -3.73 -20.98 0.81
CA ASP A 113 -4.42 -21.26 2.08
C ASP A 113 -3.57 -22.04 3.09
N SER A 114 -2.41 -22.52 2.69
CA SER A 114 -1.56 -23.39 3.51
C SER A 114 -0.43 -22.67 4.26
N ILE A 115 -0.13 -21.38 3.96
CA ILE A 115 0.97 -20.66 4.65
C ILE A 115 0.74 -20.54 6.16
N THR A 116 -0.49 -20.29 6.58
CA THR A 116 -0.84 -20.23 8.01
C THR A 116 -0.75 -21.61 8.65
N GLN A 117 -1.24 -22.63 7.97
CA GLN A 117 -1.14 -24.03 8.43
C GLN A 117 0.31 -24.50 8.47
N TYR A 118 1.11 -24.13 7.47
CA TYR A 118 2.54 -24.41 7.47
C TYR A 118 3.23 -23.78 8.69
N GLY A 119 2.90 -22.51 9.01
CA GLY A 119 3.39 -21.86 10.21
C GLY A 119 3.04 -22.59 11.50
N VAL A 120 1.85 -23.18 11.60
CA VAL A 120 1.47 -24.04 12.72
C VAL A 120 2.31 -25.32 12.74
N THR A 121 2.48 -25.97 11.59
CA THR A 121 3.22 -27.23 11.45
C THR A 121 4.67 -27.11 11.89
N ILE A 122 5.36 -26.04 11.52
CA ILE A 122 6.76 -25.81 11.89
C ILE A 122 6.92 -25.03 13.20
N ASN A 123 5.83 -24.80 13.93
CA ASN A 123 5.80 -23.96 15.14
C ASN A 123 6.49 -22.60 14.94
N ALA A 124 6.15 -21.92 13.86
CA ALA A 124 6.71 -20.62 13.52
C ALA A 124 6.45 -19.59 14.61
N ALA A 125 7.41 -18.72 14.87
CA ALA A 125 7.23 -17.58 15.75
C ALA A 125 6.04 -16.72 15.26
N LYS A 126 5.44 -15.95 16.17
CA LYS A 126 4.37 -15.01 15.83
C LYS A 126 4.83 -13.60 16.11
N VAL A 127 4.54 -12.71 15.19
CA VAL A 127 4.82 -11.27 15.32
C VAL A 127 3.53 -10.48 15.17
N GLU A 128 3.49 -9.32 15.80
CA GLU A 128 2.38 -8.40 15.68
C GLU A 128 2.42 -7.70 14.33
N TYR A 129 1.33 -7.79 13.58
CA TYR A 129 1.12 -7.04 12.36
C TYR A 129 -0.02 -6.03 12.56
N ARG A 130 0.26 -4.79 12.25
CA ARG A 130 -0.75 -3.71 12.25
C ARG A 130 -1.15 -3.39 10.81
N PRO A 131 -2.30 -3.90 10.35
CA PRO A 131 -2.75 -3.63 9.00
C PRO A 131 -2.95 -2.12 8.80
N LYS A 132 -2.48 -1.61 7.68
CA LYS A 132 -2.71 -0.21 7.27
C LYS A 132 -4.01 -0.03 6.50
N HIS A 133 -4.60 -1.12 6.02
CA HIS A 133 -5.84 -1.18 5.24
C HIS A 133 -6.71 -2.33 5.73
N ALA A 134 -7.99 -2.36 5.31
CA ALA A 134 -8.93 -3.43 5.65
C ALA A 134 -8.29 -4.81 5.36
N ALA A 135 -8.39 -5.65 6.36
CA ALA A 135 -7.77 -6.94 6.53
C ALA A 135 -7.21 -7.60 5.25
N ALA A 136 -5.92 -7.46 5.03
CA ALA A 136 -5.21 -8.35 4.12
C ALA A 136 -5.38 -9.77 4.65
N LYS A 137 -5.96 -10.65 3.84
CA LYS A 137 -6.12 -12.06 4.18
C LYS A 137 -4.78 -12.77 4.02
N SER A 138 -4.55 -13.81 4.82
CA SER A 138 -3.36 -14.68 4.71
C SER A 138 -2.04 -13.91 4.77
N VAL A 139 -1.92 -12.98 5.72
CA VAL A 139 -0.68 -12.24 5.96
C VAL A 139 0.27 -13.07 6.79
N PHE A 140 1.54 -13.01 6.44
CA PHE A 140 2.65 -13.58 7.18
C PHE A 140 3.84 -12.63 7.20
N ALA A 141 4.74 -12.82 8.13
CA ALA A 141 5.96 -12.05 8.25
C ALA A 141 7.17 -12.86 7.79
N VAL A 142 8.18 -12.17 7.27
CA VAL A 142 9.49 -12.76 6.92
C VAL A 142 10.59 -11.89 7.51
N GLN A 143 11.46 -12.50 8.31
CA GLN A 143 12.59 -11.83 8.92
C GLN A 143 13.82 -11.96 8.04
N VAL A 144 14.44 -10.82 7.73
CA VAL A 144 15.71 -10.72 7.00
C VAL A 144 16.85 -11.02 7.96
N GLN A 145 17.64 -12.05 7.67
CA GLN A 145 18.67 -12.54 8.58
C GLN A 145 20.09 -12.02 8.27
N ASP A 146 20.30 -11.42 7.10
CA ASP A 146 21.60 -10.95 6.62
C ASP A 146 21.50 -9.55 5.99
N ASP A 147 22.61 -9.05 5.51
CA ASP A 147 22.75 -7.75 4.88
C ASP A 147 22.84 -7.79 3.34
N LEU A 148 22.56 -8.94 2.72
CA LEU A 148 22.68 -9.10 1.27
C LEU A 148 21.71 -8.21 0.47
N MET A 149 20.63 -7.77 1.11
CA MET A 149 19.60 -6.94 0.47
C MET A 149 19.74 -5.44 0.81
N LYS A 150 20.86 -5.01 1.40
CA LYS A 150 21.15 -3.58 1.62
C LYS A 150 21.27 -2.83 0.29
N PRO A 151 20.92 -1.54 0.26
CA PRO A 151 20.45 -0.68 1.39
C PRO A 151 18.96 -0.80 1.65
N VAL A 152 18.17 -1.50 0.85
CA VAL A 152 16.71 -1.51 0.91
C VAL A 152 16.22 -2.26 2.16
N LEU A 153 16.78 -3.43 2.41
CA LEU A 153 16.40 -4.32 3.52
C LEU A 153 17.68 -4.74 4.28
N PRO A 154 18.08 -3.99 5.31
CA PRO A 154 19.15 -4.42 6.18
C PRO A 154 18.73 -5.63 7.04
N LYS A 155 19.71 -6.30 7.63
CA LYS A 155 19.49 -7.36 8.62
C LYS A 155 18.50 -6.93 9.70
N ASN A 156 17.67 -7.85 10.15
CA ASN A 156 16.56 -7.68 11.10
C ASN A 156 15.34 -6.91 10.56
N SER A 157 15.32 -6.50 9.29
CA SER A 157 14.09 -6.02 8.67
C SER A 157 13.01 -7.11 8.70
N VAL A 158 11.77 -6.69 8.87
CA VAL A 158 10.60 -7.58 8.84
C VAL A 158 9.74 -7.21 7.65
N LEU A 159 9.48 -8.17 6.77
CA LEU A 159 8.60 -8.04 5.61
C LEU A 159 7.24 -8.63 5.97
N TYR A 160 6.16 -7.92 5.69
CA TYR A 160 4.79 -8.45 5.80
C TYR A 160 4.25 -8.69 4.40
N ALA A 161 3.99 -9.93 4.06
CA ALA A 161 3.52 -10.35 2.75
C ALA A 161 2.12 -10.97 2.82
N SER A 162 1.40 -10.96 1.71
CA SER A 162 0.08 -11.58 1.59
C SER A 162 0.12 -12.75 0.61
N ALA A 163 -0.32 -13.91 1.06
CA ALA A 163 -0.50 -15.06 0.20
C ALA A 163 -1.80 -15.01 -0.62
N ALA A 164 -2.72 -14.08 -0.32
CA ALA A 164 -4.00 -13.94 -1.00
C ALA A 164 -4.00 -12.88 -2.11
N GLU A 165 -3.01 -11.98 -2.13
CA GLU A 165 -2.94 -10.89 -3.08
C GLU A 165 -2.03 -11.22 -4.27
N LYS A 166 -2.34 -10.60 -5.42
CA LYS A 166 -1.50 -10.72 -6.62
C LYS A 166 -0.55 -9.53 -6.71
N PRO A 167 0.70 -9.74 -7.13
CA PRO A 167 1.62 -8.64 -7.31
C PRO A 167 1.23 -7.75 -8.49
N ASN A 168 1.44 -6.44 -8.31
CA ASN A 168 1.40 -5.43 -9.36
C ASN A 168 2.82 -5.02 -9.75
N ASN A 169 2.98 -4.33 -10.86
CA ASN A 169 4.26 -3.77 -11.28
C ASN A 169 4.87 -2.93 -10.15
N GLU A 170 6.18 -3.02 -10.03
CA GLU A 170 6.99 -2.33 -9.01
C GLU A 170 6.74 -2.78 -7.56
N ASN A 171 5.87 -3.79 -7.34
CA ASN A 171 5.77 -4.34 -6.01
C ASN A 171 7.07 -5.06 -5.62
N LEU A 172 7.47 -4.87 -4.37
CA LEU A 172 8.40 -5.79 -3.72
C LEU A 172 7.68 -7.12 -3.52
N VAL A 173 8.32 -8.22 -3.90
CA VAL A 173 7.74 -9.57 -3.84
C VAL A 173 8.71 -10.54 -3.17
N ILE A 174 8.14 -11.58 -2.57
CA ILE A 174 8.87 -12.77 -2.15
C ILE A 174 8.49 -13.88 -3.10
N VAL A 175 9.48 -14.52 -3.69
CA VAL A 175 9.30 -15.51 -4.75
C VAL A 175 10.02 -16.79 -4.41
N SER A 176 9.34 -17.92 -4.54
CA SER A 176 9.96 -19.25 -4.48
C SER A 176 10.22 -19.75 -5.89
N THR A 177 11.48 -20.10 -6.13
CA THR A 177 11.91 -20.85 -7.31
C THR A 177 12.09 -22.32 -6.95
N SER A 178 12.57 -23.16 -7.89
CA SER A 178 12.94 -24.55 -7.59
C SER A 178 13.96 -24.65 -6.45
N ASP A 179 14.88 -23.70 -6.38
CA ASP A 179 16.11 -23.86 -5.61
C ASP A 179 16.31 -22.82 -4.51
N SER A 180 15.53 -21.73 -4.50
CA SER A 180 15.75 -20.64 -3.55
C SER A 180 14.55 -19.72 -3.38
N ILE A 181 14.59 -18.94 -2.30
CA ILE A 181 13.70 -17.78 -2.13
C ILE A 181 14.43 -16.53 -2.60
N VAL A 182 13.72 -15.69 -3.33
CA VAL A 182 14.19 -14.40 -3.85
C VAL A 182 13.27 -13.30 -3.37
N VAL A 183 13.84 -12.22 -2.86
CA VAL A 183 13.12 -10.96 -2.57
C VAL A 183 13.57 -9.94 -3.61
N GLY A 184 12.62 -9.33 -4.31
CA GLY A 184 12.95 -8.41 -5.41
C GLY A 184 11.73 -7.64 -5.93
N PHE A 185 11.97 -6.76 -6.91
CA PHE A 185 10.92 -5.99 -7.55
C PHE A 185 10.33 -6.75 -8.73
N PHE A 186 9.01 -6.87 -8.74
CA PHE A 186 8.24 -7.51 -9.80
C PHE A 186 7.88 -6.49 -10.88
N ASN A 187 8.13 -6.83 -12.15
CA ASN A 187 7.69 -6.07 -13.30
C ASN A 187 7.09 -7.00 -14.35
N ARG A 188 6.01 -6.55 -14.96
CA ARG A 188 5.33 -7.26 -16.04
C ARG A 188 5.13 -6.34 -17.23
N ALA A 189 5.56 -6.76 -18.39
CA ALA A 189 5.37 -6.10 -19.68
C ALA A 189 4.74 -7.07 -20.68
N GLY A 190 3.44 -6.91 -20.93
CA GLY A 190 2.70 -7.82 -21.82
C GLY A 190 2.73 -9.27 -21.33
N ASN A 191 3.35 -10.16 -22.10
CA ASN A 191 3.47 -11.58 -21.79
C ASN A 191 4.78 -11.97 -21.10
N GLU A 192 5.62 -11.02 -20.77
CA GLU A 192 6.87 -11.22 -20.06
C GLU A 192 6.79 -10.65 -18.66
N PHE A 193 7.49 -11.26 -17.74
CA PHE A 193 7.72 -10.73 -16.41
C PHE A 193 9.20 -10.80 -16.04
N SER A 194 9.61 -9.93 -15.15
CA SER A 194 10.93 -9.96 -14.54
C SER A 194 10.83 -9.72 -13.04
N ILE A 195 11.75 -10.33 -12.31
CA ILE A 195 11.97 -10.06 -10.91
C ILE A 195 13.42 -9.63 -10.76
N GLU A 196 13.61 -8.38 -10.33
CA GLU A 196 14.92 -7.83 -10.04
C GLU A 196 15.25 -8.06 -8.57
N PRO A 197 16.17 -8.99 -8.23
CA PRO A 197 16.52 -9.31 -6.87
C PRO A 197 17.14 -8.11 -6.14
N LEU A 198 16.81 -7.94 -4.85
CA LEU A 198 17.52 -7.00 -3.98
C LEU A 198 18.92 -7.49 -3.66
N ASP A 199 19.11 -8.79 -3.48
CA ASP A 199 20.43 -9.42 -3.41
C ASP A 199 21.07 -9.40 -4.80
N LYS A 200 22.03 -8.51 -4.98
CA LYS A 200 22.73 -8.29 -6.27
C LYS A 200 23.63 -9.46 -6.68
N SER A 201 23.87 -10.43 -5.82
CA SER A 201 24.56 -11.68 -6.18
C SER A 201 23.68 -12.63 -7.00
N LYS A 202 22.37 -12.47 -6.96
CA LYS A 202 21.39 -13.29 -7.67
C LYS A 202 21.07 -12.70 -9.05
N PRO A 203 20.88 -13.55 -10.06
CA PRO A 203 20.51 -13.09 -11.40
C PRO A 203 19.07 -12.56 -11.43
N VAL A 204 18.81 -11.63 -12.36
CA VAL A 204 17.44 -11.20 -12.67
C VAL A 204 16.66 -12.38 -13.24
N LEU A 205 15.54 -12.73 -12.64
CA LEU A 205 14.64 -13.74 -13.15
C LEU A 205 13.79 -13.14 -14.28
N ARG A 206 13.81 -13.77 -15.45
CA ARG A 206 12.98 -13.35 -16.59
C ARG A 206 12.33 -14.57 -17.21
N ALA A 207 11.04 -14.49 -17.48
CA ALA A 207 10.31 -15.54 -18.15
C ALA A 207 9.06 -15.04 -18.86
N SER A 208 8.57 -15.83 -19.80
CA SER A 208 7.23 -15.64 -20.33
C SER A 208 6.18 -16.11 -19.32
N ILE A 209 4.95 -15.61 -19.45
CA ILE A 209 3.83 -16.10 -18.62
C ILE A 209 3.61 -17.62 -18.78
N LYS A 210 3.94 -18.19 -19.93
CA LYS A 210 3.82 -19.64 -20.16
C LYS A 210 4.81 -20.43 -19.32
N ASP A 211 6.02 -19.91 -19.17
CA ASP A 211 7.11 -20.57 -18.45
C ASP A 211 7.09 -20.24 -16.94
N PHE A 212 6.21 -19.33 -16.54
CA PHE A 212 6.10 -18.85 -15.15
C PHE A 212 6.00 -20.00 -14.16
N ARG A 213 5.07 -20.95 -14.41
CA ARG A 213 4.83 -22.09 -13.52
C ARG A 213 5.96 -23.10 -13.44
N GLN A 214 6.88 -23.08 -14.39
CA GLN A 214 8.06 -23.96 -14.37
C GLN A 214 9.18 -23.36 -13.53
N LEU A 215 9.26 -22.04 -13.47
CA LEU A 215 10.33 -21.31 -12.77
C LEU A 215 9.94 -20.88 -11.36
N ILE A 216 8.67 -20.59 -11.16
CA ILE A 216 8.16 -20.00 -9.90
C ILE A 216 7.09 -20.90 -9.33
N LYS A 217 7.34 -21.40 -8.13
CA LYS A 217 6.37 -22.19 -7.35
C LYS A 217 5.25 -21.26 -6.82
N TRP A 218 5.63 -20.17 -6.21
CA TRP A 218 4.71 -19.15 -5.72
C TRP A 218 5.38 -17.78 -5.68
N ILE A 219 4.53 -16.72 -5.66
CA ILE A 219 4.94 -15.33 -5.57
C ILE A 219 3.95 -14.57 -4.68
N PHE A 220 4.47 -13.87 -3.68
CA PHE A 220 3.68 -13.11 -2.71
C PHE A 220 4.12 -11.65 -2.68
N PRO A 221 3.19 -10.70 -2.86
CA PRO A 221 3.51 -9.28 -2.73
C PRO A 221 3.79 -8.93 -1.26
N VAL A 222 4.80 -8.10 -1.05
CA VAL A 222 5.10 -7.48 0.23
C VAL A 222 4.18 -6.26 0.37
N LEU A 223 3.34 -6.27 1.39
CA LEU A 223 2.39 -5.20 1.70
C LEU A 223 3.08 -4.04 2.41
N HIS A 224 4.04 -4.38 3.27
CA HIS A 224 4.77 -3.46 4.11
C HIS A 224 6.05 -4.09 4.61
N TYR A 225 7.05 -3.27 4.94
CA TYR A 225 8.23 -3.74 5.66
C TYR A 225 8.66 -2.73 6.72
N GLU A 226 9.29 -3.23 7.75
CA GLU A 226 9.83 -2.46 8.86
C GLU A 226 11.34 -2.66 8.91
N VAL A 227 12.06 -1.54 8.94
CA VAL A 227 13.51 -1.55 9.12
C VAL A 227 13.79 -1.30 10.60
N VAL A 228 14.34 -2.31 11.28
CA VAL A 228 14.73 -2.18 12.68
C VAL A 228 16.16 -1.62 12.69
N THR A 229 16.29 -0.34 12.98
CA THR A 229 17.58 0.30 13.25
C THR A 229 17.89 0.21 14.74
N PHE A 230 19.01 -0.42 15.09
CA PHE A 230 19.58 -0.42 16.44
C PHE A 230 20.64 0.67 16.56
#